data_aeb5279bb6511818c5e34094d0f8d65c
#
_entry.id   aeb5279bb6511818c5e34094d0f8d65c
#
_cell.length_a   1.000
_cell.length_b   1.000
_cell.length_c   1.000
_cell.angle_alpha   90.00
_cell.angle_beta   90.00
_cell.angle_gamma   90.00
#
_symmetry.space_group_name_H-M   'P 1'
#
loop_
_entity.id
_entity.type
_entity.pdbx_description
1 polymer ?
#
loop_
_entity_poly.entity_id
_entity_poly.type
_entity_poly.pdbx_seq_one_letter_code
_entity_poly.pdbx_strand_id
1 'polypeptide(L)'
;MFIRDFINRDIKYENESKRVIVTLRILYIVIFCAFLLDILYVGVDIMTVYPYRISLLFAALLILFIYTYFSRTTPSLILFMLFTFVWTLSMIPCFGWSAGMQNYFILILMLCFFALHLRTSIKFLYAGFVLIFRIITIGIFGGIKPALDISSTCDKLLQITNITAVFLSIIIISYIFSKTENEAESKLMKYNDRLLKAANSDQLTGLPNRRGVMQYLNGLKDLSDYHCVSVAMGDIDFFKKVNDTYGHDAGDEVLKSIAEILRLKCNNGSIASRWGGEEFLLVFPDINGDDAYMLLEQVRMAVQKSEIKVKENKINVTMTFGLAEWGFKSDLDDVIKEADDKLYHGKENGRNQVVY
;
A
#
# COMPACT_ATOMS: atom_id res chain seq x y z
N MET A 1 3.39 -19.92 -23.17
CA MET A 1 4.28 -20.02 -22.01
C MET A 1 5.65 -19.40 -22.36
N PHE A 2 6.37 -19.85 -23.35
CA PHE A 2 7.71 -19.38 -23.74
C PHE A 2 7.84 -17.85 -23.99
N ILE A 3 6.90 -17.24 -24.71
CA ILE A 3 6.93 -15.78 -25.02
C ILE A 3 6.75 -14.95 -23.73
N ARG A 4 5.87 -15.37 -22.83
CA ARG A 4 5.65 -14.70 -21.53
C ARG A 4 6.90 -14.77 -20.67
N ASP A 5 7.58 -15.89 -20.61
CA ASP A 5 8.79 -16.08 -19.83
C ASP A 5 9.95 -15.28 -20.41
N PHE A 6 10.04 -15.21 -21.75
CA PHE A 6 11.02 -14.40 -22.45
C PHE A 6 10.84 -12.89 -22.17
N ILE A 7 9.62 -12.36 -22.26
CA ILE A 7 9.32 -10.94 -21.99
C ILE A 7 9.57 -10.60 -20.51
N ASN A 8 9.23 -11.52 -19.58
CA ASN A 8 9.35 -11.34 -18.14
C ASN A 8 10.71 -11.71 -17.55
N ARG A 9 11.69 -12.08 -18.39
CA ARG A 9 13.02 -12.45 -17.92
C ARG A 9 13.62 -11.37 -17.04
N ASP A 10 14.29 -11.79 -15.96
CA ASP A 10 14.81 -10.88 -14.93
C ASP A 10 15.80 -9.86 -15.50
N ILE A 11 15.81 -8.70 -14.84
CA ILE A 11 16.73 -7.60 -15.13
C ILE A 11 18.03 -7.89 -14.40
N LYS A 12 19.15 -7.54 -15.01
CA LYS A 12 20.49 -7.68 -14.42
C LYS A 12 20.67 -6.85 -13.12
N TYR A 13 19.83 -5.85 -12.89
CA TYR A 13 19.92 -4.91 -11.77
C TYR A 13 18.73 -5.06 -10.82
N GLU A 14 18.95 -5.61 -9.62
CA GLU A 14 17.91 -5.94 -8.63
C GLU A 14 17.08 -4.75 -8.13
N ASN A 15 17.66 -3.54 -8.13
CA ASN A 15 17.03 -2.32 -7.60
C ASN A 15 16.20 -1.54 -8.64
N GLU A 16 15.99 -2.09 -9.83
CA GLU A 16 15.29 -1.38 -10.91
C GLU A 16 13.86 -1.89 -11.13
N SER A 17 12.99 -1.03 -11.65
CA SER A 17 11.60 -1.37 -11.89
C SER A 17 11.45 -2.37 -13.05
N LYS A 18 11.40 -3.67 -12.74
CA LYS A 18 11.11 -4.74 -13.70
C LYS A 18 9.90 -4.42 -14.58
N ARG A 19 8.88 -3.74 -14.02
CA ARG A 19 7.65 -3.40 -14.74
C ARG A 19 7.87 -2.44 -15.89
N VAL A 20 8.71 -1.42 -15.69
CA VAL A 20 9.03 -0.45 -16.76
C VAL A 20 9.70 -1.15 -17.94
N ILE A 21 10.68 -2.02 -17.67
CA ILE A 21 11.37 -2.77 -18.72
C ILE A 21 10.41 -3.73 -19.45
N VAL A 22 9.57 -4.44 -18.73
CA VAL A 22 8.55 -5.33 -19.32
C VAL A 22 7.59 -4.53 -20.21
N THR A 23 7.15 -3.36 -19.74
CA THR A 23 6.32 -2.44 -20.54
C THR A 23 7.04 -2.05 -21.83
N LEU A 24 8.30 -1.63 -21.76
CA LEU A 24 9.08 -1.26 -22.93
C LEU A 24 9.21 -2.42 -23.92
N ARG A 25 9.49 -3.64 -23.46
CA ARG A 25 9.56 -4.84 -24.31
C ARG A 25 8.24 -5.09 -25.05
N ILE A 26 7.11 -4.94 -24.34
CA ILE A 26 5.79 -5.08 -24.98
C ILE A 26 5.55 -3.98 -26.01
N LEU A 27 5.91 -2.73 -25.68
CA LEU A 27 5.78 -1.60 -26.62
C LEU A 27 6.65 -1.79 -27.87
N TYR A 28 7.88 -2.28 -27.73
CA TYR A 28 8.72 -2.62 -28.87
C TYR A 28 8.07 -3.67 -29.80
N ILE A 29 7.42 -4.69 -29.21
CA ILE A 29 6.69 -5.72 -29.98
C ILE A 29 5.48 -5.10 -30.69
N VAL A 30 4.71 -4.23 -30.03
CA VAL A 30 3.56 -3.55 -30.64
C VAL A 30 3.98 -2.69 -31.82
N ILE A 31 5.03 -1.88 -31.64
CA ILE A 31 5.59 -1.05 -32.72
C ILE A 31 6.13 -1.92 -33.85
N PHE A 32 6.82 -3.02 -33.54
CA PHE A 32 7.31 -3.97 -34.52
C PHE A 32 6.17 -4.56 -35.37
N CYS A 33 5.10 -5.03 -34.72
CA CYS A 33 3.93 -5.59 -35.42
C CYS A 33 3.24 -4.54 -36.31
N ALA A 34 3.06 -3.31 -35.80
CA ALA A 34 2.46 -2.23 -36.55
C ALA A 34 3.32 -1.89 -37.79
N PHE A 35 4.63 -1.75 -37.61
CA PHE A 35 5.57 -1.46 -38.68
C PHE A 35 5.62 -2.58 -39.74
N LEU A 36 5.52 -3.84 -39.32
CA LEU A 36 5.44 -4.97 -40.24
C LEU A 36 4.16 -4.93 -41.08
N LEU A 37 3.02 -4.60 -40.47
CA LEU A 37 1.75 -4.42 -41.20
C LEU A 37 1.80 -3.25 -42.16
N ASP A 38 2.40 -2.12 -41.77
CA ASP A 38 2.58 -0.97 -42.64
C ASP A 38 3.39 -1.32 -43.91
N ILE A 39 4.47 -2.11 -43.76
CA ILE A 39 5.25 -2.60 -44.89
C ILE A 39 4.42 -3.54 -45.75
N LEU A 40 3.61 -4.42 -45.16
CA LEU A 40 2.75 -5.34 -45.94
C LEU A 40 1.68 -4.61 -46.75
N TYR A 41 1.11 -3.52 -46.25
CA TYR A 41 0.10 -2.74 -46.96
C TYR A 41 0.66 -1.93 -48.12
N VAL A 42 1.85 -1.36 -47.97
CA VAL A 42 2.50 -0.54 -49.00
C VAL A 42 3.20 -1.43 -50.04
N GLY A 43 3.50 -2.69 -49.65
CA GLY A 43 4.12 -3.66 -50.58
C GLY A 43 5.61 -3.41 -50.81
N VAL A 44 6.10 -3.90 -51.95
CA VAL A 44 7.51 -3.87 -52.29
C VAL A 44 8.03 -2.46 -52.61
N ASP A 45 7.15 -1.51 -52.95
CA ASP A 45 7.51 -0.17 -53.34
C ASP A 45 8.28 0.61 -52.28
N ILE A 46 7.94 0.43 -51.03
CA ILE A 46 8.69 1.07 -49.93
C ILE A 46 10.10 0.49 -49.77
N MET A 47 10.28 -0.80 -50.03
CA MET A 47 11.58 -1.48 -49.98
C MET A 47 12.48 -1.08 -51.16
N THR A 48 11.87 -0.76 -52.30
CA THR A 48 12.63 -0.31 -53.48
C THR A 48 13.03 1.15 -53.38
N VAL A 49 12.17 2.02 -52.84
CA VAL A 49 12.41 3.46 -52.73
C VAL A 49 13.31 3.82 -51.55
N TYR A 50 13.14 3.12 -50.40
CA TYR A 50 13.88 3.44 -49.18
C TYR A 50 14.50 2.21 -48.48
N PRO A 51 15.23 1.32 -49.15
CA PRO A 51 15.71 0.06 -48.60
C PRO A 51 16.61 0.26 -47.35
N TYR A 52 17.55 1.17 -47.45
CA TYR A 52 18.49 1.43 -46.34
C TYR A 52 17.81 2.04 -45.12
N ARG A 53 16.83 2.93 -45.30
CA ARG A 53 16.12 3.59 -44.22
C ARG A 53 15.31 2.56 -43.40
N ILE A 54 14.58 1.71 -44.10
CA ILE A 54 13.74 0.69 -43.47
C ILE A 54 14.58 -0.35 -42.74
N SER A 55 15.63 -0.85 -43.41
CA SER A 55 16.54 -1.83 -42.81
C SER A 55 17.25 -1.28 -41.57
N LEU A 56 17.66 0.00 -41.61
CA LEU A 56 18.28 0.67 -40.45
C LEU A 56 17.33 0.80 -39.29
N LEU A 57 16.09 1.21 -39.54
CA LEU A 57 15.07 1.36 -38.45
C LEU A 57 14.69 0.01 -37.87
N PHE A 58 14.58 -1.03 -38.68
CA PHE A 58 14.31 -2.39 -38.24
C PHE A 58 15.46 -2.95 -37.39
N ALA A 59 16.69 -2.75 -37.80
CA ALA A 59 17.88 -3.14 -37.05
C ALA A 59 17.96 -2.38 -35.73
N ALA A 60 17.69 -1.07 -35.72
CA ALA A 60 17.70 -0.25 -34.54
C ALA A 60 16.62 -0.71 -33.52
N LEU A 61 15.41 -1.01 -33.99
CA LEU A 61 14.34 -1.52 -33.16
C LEU A 61 14.72 -2.85 -32.50
N LEU A 62 15.32 -3.77 -33.24
CA LEU A 62 15.76 -5.07 -32.71
C LEU A 62 16.91 -4.90 -31.69
N ILE A 63 17.90 -4.07 -32.02
CA ILE A 63 19.04 -3.79 -31.13
C ILE A 63 18.57 -3.18 -29.84
N LEU A 64 17.69 -2.18 -29.88
CA LEU A 64 17.15 -1.52 -28.71
C LEU A 64 16.27 -2.46 -27.87
N PHE A 65 15.47 -3.32 -28.52
CA PHE A 65 14.73 -4.38 -27.80
C PHE A 65 15.68 -5.30 -27.05
N ILE A 66 16.74 -5.82 -27.68
CA ILE A 66 17.75 -6.66 -27.05
C ILE A 66 18.47 -5.89 -25.92
N TYR A 67 18.78 -4.61 -26.14
CA TYR A 67 19.41 -3.74 -25.14
C TYR A 67 18.64 -3.68 -23.83
N THR A 68 17.29 -3.80 -23.83
CA THR A 68 16.47 -3.83 -22.64
C THR A 68 16.79 -4.99 -21.67
N TYR A 69 17.48 -6.02 -22.12
CA TYR A 69 17.90 -7.17 -21.28
C TYR A 69 19.20 -6.91 -20.53
N PHE A 70 19.98 -5.94 -20.96
CA PHE A 70 21.33 -5.67 -20.42
C PHE A 70 21.47 -4.29 -19.79
N SER A 71 20.52 -3.40 -20.01
CA SER A 71 20.56 -2.00 -19.58
C SER A 71 19.65 -1.72 -18.39
N ARG A 72 19.90 -0.57 -17.76
CA ARG A 72 19.02 0.02 -16.74
C ARG A 72 17.75 0.56 -17.36
N THR A 73 16.72 0.76 -16.50
CA THR A 73 15.39 1.25 -16.92
C THR A 73 15.45 2.64 -17.58
N THR A 74 16.12 3.61 -16.93
CA THR A 74 16.16 4.99 -17.43
C THR A 74 16.83 5.13 -18.80
N PRO A 75 18.03 4.57 -19.05
CA PRO A 75 18.62 4.59 -20.39
C PRO A 75 17.76 3.89 -21.45
N SER A 76 17.18 2.73 -21.12
CA SER A 76 16.30 2.00 -22.05
C SER A 76 15.07 2.83 -22.42
N LEU A 77 14.48 3.53 -21.46
CA LEU A 77 13.32 4.38 -21.65
C LEU A 77 13.66 5.59 -22.54
N ILE A 78 14.77 6.28 -22.25
CA ILE A 78 15.22 7.43 -23.04
C ILE A 78 15.50 7.00 -24.49
N LEU A 79 16.18 5.88 -24.69
CA LEU A 79 16.47 5.35 -26.03
C LEU A 79 15.19 4.95 -26.78
N PHE A 80 14.20 4.37 -26.09
CA PHE A 80 12.89 4.08 -26.68
C PHE A 80 12.20 5.37 -27.15
N MET A 81 12.19 6.41 -26.32
CA MET A 81 11.56 7.69 -26.64
C MET A 81 12.26 8.36 -27.82
N LEU A 82 13.60 8.38 -27.83
CA LEU A 82 14.40 8.91 -28.95
C LEU A 82 14.16 8.12 -30.23
N PHE A 83 14.16 6.80 -30.15
CA PHE A 83 13.87 5.94 -31.30
C PHE A 83 12.47 6.22 -31.85
N THR A 84 11.46 6.25 -31.02
CA THR A 84 10.06 6.52 -31.44
C THR A 84 9.94 7.90 -32.07
N PHE A 85 10.64 8.90 -31.54
CA PHE A 85 10.69 10.24 -32.09
C PHE A 85 11.32 10.27 -33.50
N VAL A 86 12.52 9.71 -33.65
CA VAL A 86 13.23 9.66 -34.92
C VAL A 86 12.46 8.82 -35.96
N TRP A 87 11.93 7.68 -35.55
CA TRP A 87 11.11 6.81 -36.36
C TRP A 87 9.87 7.53 -36.91
N THR A 88 9.10 8.18 -36.01
CA THR A 88 7.92 8.95 -36.42
C THR A 88 8.26 10.02 -37.43
N LEU A 89 9.30 10.84 -37.19
CA LEU A 89 9.71 11.90 -38.09
C LEU A 89 10.19 11.37 -39.45
N SER A 90 10.86 10.23 -39.48
CA SER A 90 11.37 9.66 -40.73
C SER A 90 10.27 9.02 -41.57
N MET A 91 9.17 8.56 -40.96
CA MET A 91 8.06 7.87 -41.65
C MET A 91 6.97 8.81 -42.16
N ILE A 92 6.74 9.97 -41.51
CA ILE A 92 5.73 10.96 -41.95
C ILE A 92 5.94 11.38 -43.44
N PRO A 93 7.16 11.73 -43.90
CA PRO A 93 7.35 12.07 -45.31
C PRO A 93 7.09 10.91 -46.27
N CYS A 94 7.28 9.66 -45.83
CA CYS A 94 7.12 8.47 -46.65
C CYS A 94 5.63 8.14 -46.85
N PHE A 95 4.89 8.04 -45.76
CA PHE A 95 3.49 7.59 -45.74
C PHE A 95 2.46 8.74 -45.81
N GLY A 96 2.87 9.97 -45.54
CA GLY A 96 2.00 11.12 -45.45
C GLY A 96 1.42 11.33 -44.02
N TRP A 97 0.78 12.49 -43.89
CA TRP A 97 0.17 12.87 -42.60
C TRP A 97 -1.05 12.01 -42.27
N SER A 98 -1.83 11.61 -43.28
CA SER A 98 -3.04 10.78 -43.13
C SER A 98 -2.78 9.40 -42.53
N ALA A 99 -1.60 8.83 -42.72
CA ALA A 99 -1.21 7.53 -42.19
C ALA A 99 -1.16 7.45 -40.66
N GLY A 100 -1.25 8.57 -39.94
CA GLY A 100 -1.39 8.60 -38.49
C GLY A 100 -0.10 8.42 -37.67
N MET A 101 1.07 8.43 -38.31
CA MET A 101 2.36 8.25 -37.65
C MET A 101 2.63 9.26 -36.53
N GLN A 102 2.16 10.49 -36.65
CA GLN A 102 2.30 11.56 -35.65
C GLN A 102 1.65 11.22 -34.32
N ASN A 103 0.77 10.23 -34.25
CA ASN A 103 0.12 9.83 -33.00
C ASN A 103 1.08 9.13 -32.02
N TYR A 104 2.20 8.60 -32.50
CA TYR A 104 3.23 8.02 -31.62
C TYR A 104 3.90 9.04 -30.69
N PHE A 105 3.81 10.34 -30.95
CA PHE A 105 4.22 11.37 -30.00
C PHE A 105 3.43 11.31 -28.68
N ILE A 106 2.20 10.77 -28.70
CA ILE A 106 1.40 10.57 -27.49
C ILE A 106 2.04 9.51 -26.58
N LEU A 107 2.65 8.47 -27.15
CA LEU A 107 3.36 7.45 -26.36
C LEU A 107 4.56 8.03 -25.62
N ILE A 108 5.31 8.91 -26.28
CA ILE A 108 6.46 9.60 -25.69
C ILE A 108 6.00 10.44 -24.48
N LEU A 109 4.88 11.16 -24.63
CA LEU A 109 4.31 11.95 -23.56
C LEU A 109 3.86 11.07 -22.38
N MET A 110 3.12 9.99 -22.65
CA MET A 110 2.65 9.05 -21.61
C MET A 110 3.81 8.43 -20.84
N LEU A 111 4.86 7.98 -21.53
CA LEU A 111 6.05 7.41 -20.87
C LEU A 111 6.80 8.44 -20.02
N CYS A 112 6.87 9.70 -20.46
CA CYS A 112 7.44 10.77 -19.64
C CYS A 112 6.70 10.95 -18.30
N PHE A 113 5.38 10.92 -18.33
CA PHE A 113 4.57 11.10 -17.12
C PHE A 113 4.60 9.89 -16.18
N PHE A 114 4.48 8.69 -16.72
CA PHE A 114 4.32 7.47 -15.92
C PHE A 114 5.63 6.78 -15.55
N ALA A 115 6.62 6.75 -16.46
CA ALA A 115 7.82 5.94 -16.29
C ALA A 115 9.05 6.74 -15.81
N LEU A 116 9.13 8.03 -16.10
CA LEU A 116 10.24 8.87 -15.64
C LEU A 116 9.98 9.47 -14.26
N HIS A 117 10.91 9.23 -13.31
CA HIS A 117 10.88 9.81 -11.98
C HIS A 117 11.44 11.25 -11.97
N LEU A 118 10.83 12.13 -12.76
CA LEU A 118 11.19 13.55 -12.86
C LEU A 118 10.28 14.42 -11.99
N ARG A 119 10.77 15.62 -11.63
CA ARG A 119 9.93 16.64 -10.99
C ARG A 119 8.76 17.00 -11.89
N THR A 120 7.60 17.23 -11.31
CA THR A 120 6.34 17.52 -12.03
C THR A 120 6.52 18.71 -13.00
N SER A 121 7.22 19.77 -12.60
CA SER A 121 7.50 20.93 -13.45
C SER A 121 8.27 20.56 -14.74
N ILE A 122 9.22 19.61 -14.65
CA ILE A 122 10.00 19.14 -15.81
C ILE A 122 9.10 18.35 -16.76
N LYS A 123 8.18 17.54 -16.23
CA LYS A 123 7.22 16.78 -17.03
C LYS A 123 6.30 17.71 -17.84
N PHE A 124 5.80 18.79 -17.21
CA PHE A 124 4.98 19.78 -17.91
C PHE A 124 5.77 20.57 -18.95
N LEU A 125 7.02 20.94 -18.66
CA LEU A 125 7.90 21.57 -19.65
C LEU A 125 8.10 20.69 -20.87
N TYR A 126 8.33 19.40 -20.62
CA TYR A 126 8.49 18.40 -21.69
C TYR A 126 7.19 18.20 -22.49
N ALA A 127 6.03 18.17 -21.82
CA ALA A 127 4.73 18.12 -22.47
C ALA A 127 4.51 19.32 -23.41
N GLY A 128 4.86 20.52 -22.95
CA GLY A 128 4.84 21.74 -23.75
C GLY A 128 5.75 21.64 -24.98
N PHE A 129 6.97 21.11 -24.80
CA PHE A 129 7.89 20.88 -25.90
C PHE A 129 7.31 19.91 -26.94
N VAL A 130 6.76 18.78 -26.53
CA VAL A 130 6.14 17.78 -27.42
C VAL A 130 4.94 18.38 -28.16
N LEU A 131 4.12 19.21 -27.49
CA LEU A 131 2.98 19.90 -28.10
C LEU A 131 3.44 20.90 -29.17
N ILE A 132 4.38 21.78 -28.83
CA ILE A 132 4.94 22.75 -29.77
C ILE A 132 5.54 22.05 -30.98
N PHE A 133 6.32 20.99 -30.73
CA PHE A 133 6.92 20.19 -31.77
C PHE A 133 5.88 19.56 -32.70
N ARG A 134 4.78 19.04 -32.15
CA ARG A 134 3.66 18.51 -32.93
C ARG A 134 3.01 19.59 -33.82
N ILE A 135 2.82 20.81 -33.30
CA ILE A 135 2.29 21.94 -34.09
C ILE A 135 3.23 22.29 -35.26
N ILE A 136 4.52 22.33 -35.00
CA ILE A 136 5.53 22.56 -36.04
C ILE A 136 5.48 21.47 -37.10
N THR A 137 5.37 20.19 -36.71
CA THR A 137 5.29 19.08 -37.69
C THR A 137 4.01 19.13 -38.54
N ILE A 138 2.87 19.61 -37.98
CA ILE A 138 1.66 19.89 -38.75
C ILE A 138 1.94 20.96 -39.83
N GLY A 139 2.56 22.07 -39.44
CA GLY A 139 2.91 23.15 -40.37
C GLY A 139 3.82 22.71 -41.50
N ILE A 140 4.79 21.82 -41.21
CA ILE A 140 5.76 21.35 -42.20
C ILE A 140 5.17 20.25 -43.11
N PHE A 141 4.51 19.26 -42.53
CA PHE A 141 4.13 18.02 -43.21
C PHE A 141 2.63 17.91 -43.56
N GLY A 142 1.76 18.73 -42.93
CA GLY A 142 0.30 18.62 -43.08
C GLY A 142 -0.23 18.84 -44.51
N GLY A 143 0.51 19.57 -45.34
CA GLY A 143 0.15 19.82 -46.75
C GLY A 143 1.04 19.14 -47.77
N ILE A 144 2.05 18.38 -47.34
CA ILE A 144 3.02 17.73 -48.26
C ILE A 144 2.45 16.40 -48.73
N LYS A 145 2.49 16.16 -50.05
CA LYS A 145 2.14 14.86 -50.59
C LYS A 145 3.15 13.81 -50.12
N PRO A 146 2.71 12.60 -49.79
CA PRO A 146 3.61 11.51 -49.43
C PRO A 146 4.55 11.18 -50.58
N ALA A 147 5.76 10.76 -50.25
CA ALA A 147 6.74 10.39 -51.25
C ALA A 147 6.40 9.06 -51.93
N LEU A 148 5.57 8.25 -51.34
CA LEU A 148 5.02 7.01 -51.89
C LEU A 148 3.63 7.30 -52.45
N ASP A 149 3.34 6.81 -53.66
CA ASP A 149 2.00 6.87 -54.24
C ASP A 149 1.14 5.76 -53.63
N ILE A 150 0.43 6.11 -52.56
CA ILE A 150 -0.33 5.16 -51.75
C ILE A 150 -1.81 5.26 -52.15
N SER A 151 -2.43 4.12 -52.43
CA SER A 151 -3.87 4.08 -52.69
C SER A 151 -4.70 4.54 -51.45
N SER A 152 -5.86 5.15 -51.70
CA SER A 152 -6.76 5.58 -50.60
C SER A 152 -7.14 4.46 -49.63
N THR A 153 -7.20 3.23 -50.11
CA THR A 153 -7.47 2.05 -49.25
C THR A 153 -6.28 1.73 -48.35
N CYS A 154 -5.06 1.72 -48.90
CA CYS A 154 -3.85 1.50 -48.11
C CYS A 154 -3.63 2.62 -47.07
N ASP A 155 -3.89 3.88 -47.44
CA ASP A 155 -3.79 5.02 -46.52
C ASP A 155 -4.74 4.86 -45.30
N LYS A 156 -5.98 4.43 -45.52
CA LYS A 156 -6.92 4.11 -44.44
C LYS A 156 -6.46 2.94 -43.57
N LEU A 157 -5.89 1.89 -44.18
CA LEU A 157 -5.36 0.74 -43.42
C LEU A 157 -4.17 1.14 -42.55
N LEU A 158 -3.22 1.94 -43.09
CA LEU A 158 -2.11 2.51 -42.34
C LEU A 158 -2.61 3.33 -41.13
N GLN A 159 -3.58 4.21 -41.38
CA GLN A 159 -4.19 5.04 -40.34
C GLN A 159 -4.79 4.17 -39.22
N ILE A 160 -5.59 3.15 -39.57
CA ILE A 160 -6.22 2.25 -38.60
C ILE A 160 -5.17 1.50 -37.80
N THR A 161 -4.13 0.95 -38.45
CA THR A 161 -3.06 0.20 -37.80
C THR A 161 -2.29 1.06 -36.79
N ASN A 162 -1.87 2.26 -37.22
CA ASN A 162 -1.09 3.15 -36.36
C ASN A 162 -1.89 3.70 -35.19
N ILE A 163 -3.17 4.07 -35.40
CA ILE A 163 -4.04 4.47 -34.32
C ILE A 163 -4.27 3.31 -33.33
N THR A 164 -4.54 2.10 -33.86
CA THR A 164 -4.76 0.91 -33.01
C THR A 164 -3.51 0.58 -32.18
N ALA A 165 -2.32 0.65 -32.77
CA ALA A 165 -1.06 0.42 -32.07
C ALA A 165 -0.83 1.43 -30.94
N VAL A 166 -1.13 2.71 -31.19
CA VAL A 166 -1.02 3.77 -30.18
C VAL A 166 -2.04 3.54 -29.05
N PHE A 167 -3.33 3.27 -29.38
CA PHE A 167 -4.33 2.99 -28.36
C PHE A 167 -4.01 1.75 -27.53
N LEU A 168 -3.58 0.66 -28.17
CA LEU A 168 -3.15 -0.54 -27.46
C LEU A 168 -1.99 -0.25 -26.52
N SER A 169 -1.01 0.54 -26.98
CA SER A 169 0.14 0.95 -26.16
C SER A 169 -0.30 1.79 -24.95
N ILE A 170 -1.24 2.72 -25.13
CA ILE A 170 -1.81 3.53 -24.05
C ILE A 170 -2.52 2.65 -23.02
N ILE A 171 -3.34 1.70 -23.46
CA ILE A 171 -4.03 0.74 -22.59
C ILE A 171 -3.02 -0.07 -21.78
N ILE A 172 -1.97 -0.59 -22.42
CA ILE A 172 -0.92 -1.36 -21.76
C ILE A 172 -0.18 -0.53 -20.71
N ILE A 173 0.22 0.69 -21.05
CA ILE A 173 0.87 1.62 -20.11
C ILE A 173 -0.07 1.89 -18.93
N SER A 174 -1.29 2.33 -19.19
CA SER A 174 -2.27 2.66 -18.15
C SER A 174 -2.56 1.48 -17.23
N TYR A 175 -2.77 0.28 -17.78
CA TYR A 175 -3.02 -0.93 -17.00
C TYR A 175 -1.86 -1.27 -16.06
N ILE A 176 -0.63 -1.27 -16.58
CA ILE A 176 0.56 -1.66 -15.79
C ILE A 176 0.83 -0.64 -14.68
N PHE A 177 0.70 0.65 -14.95
CA PHE A 177 0.96 1.70 -13.97
C PHE A 177 -0.17 1.81 -12.93
N SER A 178 -1.45 1.74 -13.33
CA SER A 178 -2.60 1.72 -12.41
C SER A 178 -2.52 0.54 -11.44
N LYS A 179 -2.17 -0.65 -11.92
CA LYS A 179 -1.97 -1.82 -11.04
C LYS A 179 -0.85 -1.59 -10.03
N THR A 180 0.22 -0.88 -10.42
CA THR A 180 1.36 -0.57 -9.53
C THR A 180 0.94 0.37 -8.41
N GLU A 181 0.17 1.40 -8.74
CA GLU A 181 -0.33 2.39 -7.79
C GLU A 181 -1.23 1.73 -6.74
N ASN A 182 -2.21 0.94 -7.16
CA ASN A 182 -3.11 0.20 -6.28
C ASN A 182 -2.36 -0.78 -5.34
N GLU A 183 -1.32 -1.47 -5.83
CA GLU A 183 -0.50 -2.35 -5.00
C GLU A 183 0.35 -1.57 -3.98
N ALA A 184 0.87 -0.40 -4.35
CA ALA A 184 1.62 0.47 -3.45
C ALA A 184 0.71 1.05 -2.35
N GLU A 185 -0.47 1.53 -2.71
CA GLU A 185 -1.48 2.02 -1.78
C GLU A 185 -1.92 0.94 -0.79
N SER A 186 -2.24 -0.26 -1.28
CA SER A 186 -2.60 -1.40 -0.43
C SER A 186 -1.49 -1.78 0.54
N LYS A 187 -0.22 -1.73 0.12
CA LYS A 187 0.92 -1.96 1.02
C LYS A 187 1.02 -0.87 2.07
N LEU A 188 0.88 0.40 1.66
CA LEU A 188 0.94 1.53 2.58
C LEU A 188 -0.14 1.45 3.65
N MET A 189 -1.38 1.12 3.26
CA MET A 189 -2.48 0.90 4.20
C MET A 189 -2.17 -0.21 5.20
N LYS A 190 -1.63 -1.36 4.74
CA LYS A 190 -1.22 -2.46 5.63
C LYS A 190 -0.09 -2.07 6.58
N TYR A 191 0.88 -1.29 6.12
CA TYR A 191 1.96 -0.78 6.99
C TYR A 191 1.41 0.20 8.03
N ASN A 192 0.53 1.10 7.64
CA ASN A 192 -0.10 2.05 8.56
C ASN A 192 -0.93 1.33 9.63
N ASP A 193 -1.74 0.33 9.25
CA ASP A 193 -2.51 -0.50 10.21
C ASP A 193 -1.58 -1.23 11.20
N ARG A 194 -0.46 -1.80 10.71
CA ARG A 194 0.53 -2.44 11.60
C ARG A 194 1.18 -1.44 12.56
N LEU A 195 1.52 -0.25 12.09
CA LEU A 195 2.08 0.81 12.93
C LEU A 195 1.09 1.27 13.99
N LEU A 196 -0.18 1.47 13.62
CA LEU A 196 -1.24 1.83 14.56
C LEU A 196 -1.47 0.74 15.61
N LYS A 197 -1.51 -0.54 15.21
CA LYS A 197 -1.60 -1.67 16.16
C LYS A 197 -0.39 -1.73 17.08
N ALA A 198 0.82 -1.58 16.55
CA ALA A 198 2.03 -1.58 17.38
C ALA A 198 2.09 -0.39 18.35
N ALA A 199 1.61 0.78 17.94
CA ALA A 199 1.55 1.98 18.77
C ALA A 199 0.47 1.90 19.87
N ASN A 200 -0.58 1.12 19.65
CA ASN A 200 -1.76 1.03 20.54
C ASN A 200 -1.84 -0.28 21.35
N SER A 201 -0.87 -1.19 21.18
CA SER A 201 -0.81 -2.45 21.93
C SER A 201 0.43 -2.51 22.82
N ASP A 202 0.32 -3.19 23.95
CA ASP A 202 1.46 -3.56 24.79
C ASP A 202 2.18 -4.76 24.19
N GLN A 203 3.49 -4.67 24.04
CA GLN A 203 4.28 -5.71 23.35
C GLN A 203 4.40 -7.01 24.17
N LEU A 204 4.34 -6.93 25.49
CA LEU A 204 4.47 -8.10 26.36
C LEU A 204 3.18 -8.92 26.41
N THR A 205 2.04 -8.24 26.60
CA THR A 205 0.75 -8.89 26.84
C THR A 205 -0.13 -9.00 25.59
N GLY A 206 0.15 -8.20 24.56
CA GLY A 206 -0.67 -8.10 23.35
C GLY A 206 -2.04 -7.44 23.60
N LEU A 207 -2.33 -6.96 24.80
CA LEU A 207 -3.51 -6.15 25.09
C LEU A 207 -3.33 -4.72 24.54
N PRO A 208 -4.41 -3.95 24.33
CA PRO A 208 -4.30 -2.51 24.18
C PRO A 208 -3.44 -1.90 25.30
N ASN A 209 -2.57 -0.97 24.95
CA ASN A 209 -1.87 -0.17 25.93
C ASN A 209 -2.73 1.04 26.36
N ARG A 210 -2.23 1.87 27.27
CA ARG A 210 -2.91 3.07 27.75
C ARG A 210 -3.41 3.97 26.60
N ARG A 211 -2.58 4.17 25.57
CA ARG A 211 -2.97 4.97 24.40
C ARG A 211 -4.11 4.31 23.61
N GLY A 212 -4.04 3.00 23.42
CA GLY A 212 -5.05 2.25 22.67
C GLY A 212 -6.42 2.27 23.37
N VAL A 213 -6.48 2.08 24.70
CA VAL A 213 -7.74 2.11 25.42
C VAL A 213 -8.30 3.52 25.55
N MET A 214 -7.47 4.55 25.71
CA MET A 214 -7.92 5.95 25.69
C MET A 214 -8.52 6.35 24.35
N GLN A 215 -7.91 5.91 23.24
CA GLN A 215 -8.47 6.13 21.91
C GLN A 215 -9.84 5.45 21.75
N TYR A 216 -10.00 4.23 22.27
CA TYR A 216 -11.27 3.52 22.26
C TYR A 216 -12.33 4.25 23.08
N LEU A 217 -12.02 4.64 24.33
CA LEU A 217 -12.94 5.35 25.23
C LEU A 217 -13.39 6.70 24.65
N ASN A 218 -12.46 7.46 24.04
CA ASN A 218 -12.82 8.70 23.36
C ASN A 218 -13.75 8.45 22.16
N GLY A 219 -13.57 7.34 21.44
CA GLY A 219 -14.47 6.95 20.36
C GLY A 219 -15.88 6.60 20.83
N LEU A 220 -16.05 6.04 22.04
CA LEU A 220 -17.37 5.75 22.62
C LEU A 220 -18.17 7.02 22.90
N LYS A 221 -17.50 8.12 23.27
CA LYS A 221 -18.14 9.41 23.52
C LYS A 221 -18.85 9.99 22.30
N ASP A 222 -18.31 9.68 21.09
CA ASP A 222 -18.84 10.18 19.83
C ASP A 222 -20.01 9.32 19.28
N LEU A 223 -20.22 8.13 19.88
CA LEU A 223 -21.29 7.20 19.49
C LEU A 223 -22.49 7.43 20.42
N SER A 224 -23.58 7.97 19.88
CA SER A 224 -24.82 8.28 20.63
C SER A 224 -25.59 7.04 21.16
N ASP A 225 -25.10 5.84 20.89
CA ASP A 225 -25.82 4.59 21.13
C ASP A 225 -25.56 3.97 22.52
N TYR A 226 -24.56 4.47 23.25
CA TYR A 226 -24.21 3.96 24.58
C TYR A 226 -24.86 4.79 25.71
N HIS A 227 -25.52 4.12 26.66
CA HIS A 227 -26.18 4.77 27.80
C HIS A 227 -25.25 4.93 28.99
N CYS A 228 -24.37 3.99 29.23
CA CYS A 228 -23.36 4.02 30.27
C CYS A 228 -22.12 3.21 29.89
N VAL A 229 -21.01 3.46 30.55
CA VAL A 229 -19.78 2.67 30.42
C VAL A 229 -19.22 2.46 31.83
N SER A 230 -18.99 1.23 32.23
CA SER A 230 -18.26 0.95 33.47
C SER A 230 -16.75 0.82 33.15
N VAL A 231 -15.92 1.43 34.00
CA VAL A 231 -14.46 1.44 33.89
C VAL A 231 -13.87 0.92 35.20
N ALA A 232 -12.99 -0.06 35.12
CA ALA A 232 -12.33 -0.62 36.28
C ALA A 232 -10.82 -0.53 36.18
N MET A 233 -10.16 0.01 37.18
CA MET A 233 -8.72 -0.07 37.36
C MET A 233 -8.40 -1.30 38.22
N GLY A 234 -7.48 -2.15 37.72
CA GLY A 234 -7.04 -3.37 38.39
C GLY A 234 -5.52 -3.42 38.51
N ASP A 235 -5.06 -4.05 39.61
CA ASP A 235 -3.63 -4.19 39.88
C ASP A 235 -3.31 -5.56 40.47
N ILE A 236 -2.16 -6.14 40.09
CA ILE A 236 -1.73 -7.45 40.61
C ILE A 236 -1.17 -7.30 42.01
N ASP A 237 -1.81 -7.93 42.97
CA ASP A 237 -1.43 -7.86 44.37
C ASP A 237 -0.03 -8.44 44.60
N PHE A 238 0.83 -7.66 45.28
CA PHE A 238 2.19 -8.05 45.62
C PHE A 238 3.09 -8.40 44.43
N PHE A 239 2.86 -7.84 43.24
CA PHE A 239 3.63 -8.16 42.03
C PHE A 239 5.14 -7.92 42.20
N LYS A 240 5.53 -6.86 42.93
CA LYS A 240 6.95 -6.62 43.24
C LYS A 240 7.56 -7.82 43.99
N LYS A 241 6.83 -8.46 44.94
CA LYS A 241 7.33 -9.65 45.61
C LYS A 241 7.54 -10.83 44.67
N VAL A 242 6.71 -10.97 43.62
CA VAL A 242 6.92 -11.98 42.57
C VAL A 242 8.23 -11.73 41.85
N ASN A 243 8.47 -10.48 41.40
CA ASN A 243 9.72 -10.11 40.74
C ASN A 243 10.94 -10.33 41.65
N ASP A 244 10.87 -9.90 42.91
CA ASP A 244 11.97 -10.02 43.87
C ASP A 244 12.29 -11.49 44.20
N THR A 245 11.29 -12.38 44.17
CA THR A 245 11.44 -13.80 44.54
C THR A 245 11.82 -14.68 43.36
N TYR A 246 11.22 -14.46 42.18
CA TYR A 246 11.32 -15.35 41.00
C TYR A 246 12.00 -14.73 39.82
N GLY A 247 12.36 -13.45 39.90
CA GLY A 247 13.00 -12.67 38.82
C GLY A 247 11.99 -12.05 37.84
N HIS A 248 12.45 -11.07 37.07
CA HIS A 248 11.62 -10.31 36.12
C HIS A 248 11.01 -11.18 35.02
N ASP A 249 11.72 -12.22 34.56
CA ASP A 249 11.18 -13.14 33.55
C ASP A 249 9.92 -13.86 34.07
N ALA A 250 9.88 -14.18 35.37
CA ALA A 250 8.71 -14.78 35.99
C ALA A 250 7.56 -13.78 36.12
N GLY A 251 7.87 -12.54 36.44
CA GLY A 251 6.88 -11.45 36.42
C GLY A 251 6.25 -11.24 35.04
N ASP A 252 7.06 -11.31 33.99
CA ASP A 252 6.59 -11.22 32.61
C ASP A 252 5.62 -12.36 32.24
N GLU A 253 5.89 -13.59 32.67
CA GLU A 253 4.99 -14.73 32.47
C GLU A 253 3.68 -14.58 33.30
N VAL A 254 3.75 -14.00 34.49
CA VAL A 254 2.57 -13.63 35.29
C VAL A 254 1.72 -12.60 34.55
N LEU A 255 2.34 -11.53 34.02
CA LEU A 255 1.63 -10.49 33.25
C LEU A 255 0.96 -11.06 32.01
N LYS A 256 1.63 -11.94 31.25
CA LYS A 256 1.05 -12.62 30.08
C LYS A 256 -0.15 -13.49 30.47
N SER A 257 0.00 -14.27 31.54
CA SER A 257 -1.07 -15.16 32.01
C SER A 257 -2.30 -14.38 32.49
N ILE A 258 -2.10 -13.30 33.23
CA ILE A 258 -3.18 -12.40 33.63
C ILE A 258 -3.85 -11.78 32.44
N ALA A 259 -3.08 -11.25 31.49
CA ALA A 259 -3.61 -10.67 30.25
C ALA A 259 -4.50 -11.66 29.47
N GLU A 260 -4.13 -12.94 29.44
CA GLU A 260 -4.93 -13.97 28.79
C GLU A 260 -6.24 -14.25 29.55
N ILE A 261 -6.20 -14.30 30.86
CA ILE A 261 -7.42 -14.43 31.71
C ILE A 261 -8.35 -13.23 31.45
N LEU A 262 -7.82 -12.01 31.48
CA LEU A 262 -8.58 -10.81 31.23
C LEU A 262 -9.21 -10.83 29.83
N ARG A 263 -8.43 -11.20 28.79
CA ARG A 263 -8.91 -11.30 27.40
C ARG A 263 -10.06 -12.31 27.26
N LEU A 264 -9.97 -13.46 27.93
CA LEU A 264 -11.02 -14.50 27.89
C LEU A 264 -12.29 -14.09 28.62
N LYS A 265 -12.16 -13.28 29.68
CA LYS A 265 -13.29 -12.82 30.48
C LYS A 265 -13.95 -11.54 29.98
N CYS A 266 -13.15 -10.64 29.39
CA CYS A 266 -13.66 -9.46 28.70
C CYS A 266 -14.06 -9.85 27.25
N ASN A 267 -15.26 -10.41 27.10
CA ASN A 267 -15.89 -10.74 25.81
C ASN A 267 -17.12 -9.83 25.61
N ASN A 268 -17.84 -10.00 24.49
CA ASN A 268 -19.08 -9.27 24.18
C ASN A 268 -18.92 -7.73 24.16
N GLY A 269 -17.82 -7.22 23.62
CA GLY A 269 -17.58 -5.78 23.50
C GLY A 269 -16.78 -5.15 24.63
N SER A 270 -16.57 -5.87 25.76
CA SER A 270 -15.68 -5.41 26.83
C SER A 270 -14.21 -5.51 26.42
N ILE A 271 -13.38 -4.58 26.89
CA ILE A 271 -11.96 -4.50 26.57
C ILE A 271 -11.13 -4.49 27.84
N ALA A 272 -10.08 -5.32 27.86
CA ALA A 272 -9.00 -5.23 28.83
C ALA A 272 -7.77 -4.59 28.20
N SER A 273 -7.08 -3.75 28.93
CA SER A 273 -5.85 -3.07 28.50
C SER A 273 -4.80 -3.12 29.61
N ARG A 274 -3.52 -3.06 29.21
CA ARG A 274 -2.44 -2.83 30.16
C ARG A 274 -2.20 -1.33 30.30
N TRP A 275 -2.53 -0.80 31.48
CA TRP A 275 -2.47 0.64 31.76
C TRP A 275 -1.06 1.10 32.13
N GLY A 276 -0.34 0.30 32.90
CA GLY A 276 1.01 0.56 33.38
C GLY A 276 1.74 -0.76 33.71
N GLY A 277 2.80 -0.73 34.46
CA GLY A 277 3.63 -1.88 34.83
C GLY A 277 2.83 -3.15 35.15
N GLU A 278 2.11 -3.15 36.29
CA GLU A 278 1.28 -4.24 36.77
C GLU A 278 -0.22 -3.88 36.81
N GLU A 279 -0.58 -2.73 36.23
CA GLU A 279 -1.90 -2.14 36.22
C GLU A 279 -2.65 -2.44 34.92
N PHE A 280 -3.94 -2.74 35.04
CA PHE A 280 -4.83 -3.04 33.91
C PHE A 280 -6.09 -2.17 34.01
N LEU A 281 -6.54 -1.62 32.88
CA LEU A 281 -7.82 -0.93 32.76
C LEU A 281 -8.80 -1.81 32.00
N LEU A 282 -9.96 -2.07 32.57
CA LEU A 282 -11.04 -2.81 31.92
C LEU A 282 -12.20 -1.85 31.63
N VAL A 283 -12.78 -2.00 30.44
CA VAL A 283 -13.88 -1.16 29.97
C VAL A 283 -15.06 -2.06 29.60
N PHE A 284 -16.23 -1.73 30.12
CA PHE A 284 -17.47 -2.45 29.91
C PHE A 284 -18.52 -1.52 29.29
N PRO A 285 -18.58 -1.42 27.96
CA PRO A 285 -19.56 -0.58 27.28
C PRO A 285 -20.96 -1.13 27.44
N ASP A 286 -21.94 -0.23 27.68
CA ASP A 286 -23.36 -0.53 27.88
C ASP A 286 -23.65 -1.51 29.01
N ILE A 287 -22.77 -1.51 30.01
CA ILE A 287 -22.88 -2.30 31.25
C ILE A 287 -22.81 -1.34 32.44
N ASN A 288 -23.85 -1.37 33.29
CA ASN A 288 -23.91 -0.57 34.50
C ASN A 288 -22.94 -1.08 35.59
N GLY A 289 -22.75 -0.31 36.65
CA GLY A 289 -21.80 -0.63 37.70
C GLY A 289 -22.09 -1.95 38.43
N ASP A 290 -23.35 -2.29 38.70
CA ASP A 290 -23.74 -3.53 39.38
C ASP A 290 -23.41 -4.78 38.56
N ASP A 291 -23.74 -4.76 37.27
CA ASP A 291 -23.40 -5.86 36.33
C ASP A 291 -21.90 -5.96 36.11
N ALA A 292 -21.19 -4.82 35.96
CA ALA A 292 -19.74 -4.77 35.85
C ALA A 292 -19.04 -5.32 37.11
N TYR A 293 -19.57 -5.03 38.29
CA TYR A 293 -19.08 -5.59 39.55
C TYR A 293 -19.14 -7.14 39.54
N MET A 294 -20.25 -7.70 39.09
CA MET A 294 -20.41 -9.16 39.00
C MET A 294 -19.43 -9.80 38.02
N LEU A 295 -19.16 -9.12 36.89
CA LEU A 295 -18.16 -9.56 35.92
C LEU A 295 -16.74 -9.49 36.49
N LEU A 296 -16.42 -8.41 37.21
CA LEU A 296 -15.11 -8.23 37.84
C LEU A 296 -14.87 -9.27 38.94
N GLU A 297 -15.87 -9.64 39.73
CA GLU A 297 -15.76 -10.72 40.72
C GLU A 297 -15.46 -12.07 40.05
N GLN A 298 -16.02 -12.35 38.85
CA GLN A 298 -15.67 -13.54 38.07
C GLN A 298 -14.22 -13.47 37.58
N VAL A 299 -13.73 -12.31 37.13
CA VAL A 299 -12.34 -12.08 36.78
C VAL A 299 -11.42 -12.32 37.97
N ARG A 300 -11.70 -11.65 39.10
CA ARG A 300 -10.94 -11.77 40.35
C ARG A 300 -10.81 -13.23 40.80
N MET A 301 -11.93 -13.96 40.83
CA MET A 301 -11.93 -15.38 41.19
C MET A 301 -11.16 -16.25 40.19
N ALA A 302 -11.22 -15.92 38.90
CA ALA A 302 -10.46 -16.63 37.88
C ALA A 302 -8.94 -16.45 38.06
N VAL A 303 -8.51 -15.22 38.35
CA VAL A 303 -7.10 -14.91 38.68
C VAL A 303 -6.68 -15.64 39.95
N GLN A 304 -7.44 -15.54 41.03
CA GLN A 304 -7.12 -16.19 42.29
C GLN A 304 -6.98 -17.72 42.18
N LYS A 305 -7.78 -18.37 41.33
CA LYS A 305 -7.74 -19.82 41.10
C LYS A 305 -6.67 -20.25 40.09
N SER A 306 -6.06 -19.31 39.37
CA SER A 306 -5.05 -19.63 38.38
C SER A 306 -3.74 -20.07 39.01
N GLU A 307 -3.16 -21.16 38.51
CA GLU A 307 -1.79 -21.58 38.83
C GLU A 307 -0.92 -21.21 37.62
N ILE A 308 -0.10 -20.17 37.76
CA ILE A 308 0.80 -19.71 36.69
C ILE A 308 2.09 -20.52 36.79
N LYS A 309 2.36 -21.33 35.80
CA LYS A 309 3.55 -22.19 35.74
C LYS A 309 4.70 -21.42 35.12
N VAL A 310 5.78 -21.20 35.87
CA VAL A 310 7.00 -20.58 35.41
C VAL A 310 8.15 -21.51 35.71
N LYS A 311 8.70 -22.18 34.69
CA LYS A 311 9.70 -23.25 34.82
C LYS A 311 9.17 -24.37 35.77
N GLU A 312 9.81 -24.60 36.91
CA GLU A 312 9.41 -25.58 37.90
C GLU A 312 8.49 -25.02 39.00
N ASN A 313 8.30 -23.71 39.03
CA ASN A 313 7.52 -23.03 40.08
C ASN A 313 6.06 -22.85 39.66
N LYS A 314 5.18 -22.92 40.65
CA LYS A 314 3.76 -22.54 40.56
C LYS A 314 3.57 -21.25 41.31
N ILE A 315 3.16 -20.21 40.62
CA ILE A 315 2.94 -18.88 41.20
C ILE A 315 1.44 -18.61 41.22
N ASN A 316 0.92 -18.25 42.39
CA ASN A 316 -0.46 -17.81 42.57
C ASN A 316 -0.43 -16.32 42.90
N VAL A 317 -1.26 -15.56 42.25
CA VAL A 317 -1.44 -14.12 42.47
C VAL A 317 -2.94 -13.81 42.62
N THR A 318 -3.22 -12.66 43.21
CA THR A 318 -4.55 -12.10 43.22
C THR A 318 -4.55 -10.72 42.57
N MET A 319 -5.72 -10.19 42.31
CA MET A 319 -5.89 -8.82 41.81
C MET A 319 -6.92 -8.09 42.64
N THR A 320 -6.69 -6.80 42.83
CA THR A 320 -7.63 -5.85 43.38
C THR A 320 -8.15 -4.94 42.30
N PHE A 321 -9.42 -4.58 42.32
CA PHE A 321 -10.06 -3.73 41.34
C PHE A 321 -10.83 -2.59 42.01
N GLY A 322 -10.78 -1.40 41.43
CA GLY A 322 -11.68 -0.29 41.70
C GLY A 322 -12.57 -0.02 40.52
N LEU A 323 -13.85 0.12 40.70
CA LEU A 323 -14.87 0.26 39.65
C LEU A 323 -15.57 1.62 39.74
N ALA A 324 -15.69 2.30 38.62
CA ALA A 324 -16.45 3.53 38.45
C ALA A 324 -17.36 3.47 37.21
N GLU A 325 -18.47 4.19 37.25
CA GLU A 325 -19.43 4.28 36.15
C GLU A 325 -19.35 5.63 35.46
N TRP A 326 -19.29 5.61 34.11
CA TRP A 326 -19.24 6.79 33.29
C TRP A 326 -20.53 7.00 32.50
N GLY A 327 -21.34 7.98 32.94
CA GLY A 327 -22.58 8.36 32.27
C GLY A 327 -22.38 9.48 31.23
N PHE A 328 -21.16 9.69 30.71
CA PHE A 328 -20.79 10.72 29.70
C PHE A 328 -20.99 12.19 30.13
N LYS A 329 -21.42 12.44 31.36
CA LYS A 329 -21.60 13.79 31.93
C LYS A 329 -20.33 14.35 32.56
N SER A 330 -19.48 13.45 33.11
CA SER A 330 -18.19 13.76 33.73
C SER A 330 -17.05 13.64 32.70
N ASP A 331 -15.91 14.23 33.03
CA ASP A 331 -14.70 13.99 32.23
C ASP A 331 -14.22 12.56 32.44
N LEU A 332 -13.70 11.95 31.36
CA LEU A 332 -13.17 10.59 31.38
C LEU A 332 -12.01 10.44 32.37
N ASP A 333 -11.15 11.45 32.48
CA ASP A 333 -10.01 11.43 33.40
C ASP A 333 -10.48 11.41 34.86
N ASP A 334 -11.59 12.07 35.20
CA ASP A 334 -12.18 12.03 36.53
C ASP A 334 -12.74 10.65 36.90
N VAL A 335 -13.35 9.96 35.92
CA VAL A 335 -13.87 8.59 36.13
C VAL A 335 -12.73 7.58 36.32
N ILE A 336 -11.67 7.70 35.52
CA ILE A 336 -10.49 6.84 35.68
C ILE A 336 -9.84 7.07 37.05
N LYS A 337 -9.76 8.33 37.49
CA LYS A 337 -9.25 8.68 38.82
C LYS A 337 -10.13 8.13 39.93
N GLU A 338 -11.46 8.18 39.83
CA GLU A 338 -12.36 7.57 40.77
C GLU A 338 -12.14 6.06 40.87
N ALA A 339 -11.97 5.36 39.76
CA ALA A 339 -11.64 3.93 39.76
C ALA A 339 -10.28 3.66 40.44
N ASP A 340 -9.28 4.52 40.21
CA ASP A 340 -7.96 4.40 40.86
C ASP A 340 -8.02 4.63 42.37
N ASP A 341 -8.75 5.66 42.83
CA ASP A 341 -8.98 5.92 44.26
C ASP A 341 -9.65 4.72 44.95
N LYS A 342 -10.65 4.11 44.30
CA LYS A 342 -11.32 2.88 44.81
C LYS A 342 -10.38 1.68 44.83
N LEU A 343 -9.53 1.50 43.82
CA LEU A 343 -8.46 0.49 43.77
C LEU A 343 -7.51 0.66 44.99
N TYR A 344 -7.08 1.89 45.23
CA TYR A 344 -6.23 2.19 46.37
C TYR A 344 -6.87 1.80 47.68
N HIS A 345 -8.14 2.15 47.91
CA HIS A 345 -8.91 1.71 49.08
C HIS A 345 -8.99 0.19 49.21
N GLY A 346 -9.18 -0.53 48.10
CA GLY A 346 -9.19 -1.99 48.10
C GLY A 346 -7.83 -2.58 48.51
N LYS A 347 -6.73 -1.99 48.10
CA LYS A 347 -5.39 -2.40 48.50
C LYS A 347 -5.11 -2.18 49.98
N GLU A 348 -5.64 -1.10 50.57
CA GLU A 348 -5.52 -0.84 52.01
C GLU A 348 -6.40 -1.78 52.87
N ASN A 349 -7.56 -2.18 52.34
CA ASN A 349 -8.55 -2.99 53.06
C ASN A 349 -8.42 -4.52 52.84
N GLY A 350 -7.21 -5.00 52.57
CA GLY A 350 -6.90 -6.44 52.55
C GLY A 350 -6.65 -7.04 51.17
N ARG A 351 -6.74 -6.27 50.08
CA ARG A 351 -6.53 -6.72 48.71
C ARG A 351 -7.52 -7.79 48.23
N ASN A 352 -7.28 -8.38 47.04
CA ASN A 352 -8.08 -9.47 46.48
C ASN A 352 -9.59 -9.19 46.54
N GLN A 353 -10.04 -8.04 46.13
CA GLN A 353 -11.43 -7.58 46.16
C GLN A 353 -11.75 -6.61 45.02
N VAL A 354 -13.03 -6.42 44.78
CA VAL A 354 -13.58 -5.37 43.93
C VAL A 354 -14.21 -4.31 44.82
N VAL A 355 -13.85 -3.05 44.61
CA VAL A 355 -14.44 -1.88 45.30
C VAL A 355 -15.26 -1.09 44.30
N TYR A 356 -16.55 -0.91 44.56
CA TYR A 356 -17.47 -0.14 43.71
C TYR A 356 -18.11 1.02 44.49
#